data_e163922529f842b543c626f2696b1fd0
#
_entry.id   e163922529f842b543c626f2696b1fd0
#
_cell.length_a   1.000
_cell.length_b   1.000
_cell.length_c   1.000
_cell.angle_alpha   90.00
_cell.angle_beta   90.00
_cell.angle_gamma   90.00
#
_symmetry.space_group_name_H-M   'P 1'
#
loop_
_entity.id
_entity.type
_entity.pdbx_description
1 polymer ?
#
loop_
_entity_poly.entity_id
_entity_poly.type
_entity_poly.pdbx_seq_one_letter_code
_entity_poly.pdbx_strand_id
1 'polypeptide(L)'
;MIFIVFLKIIKIIMKIKLIVVGKTNASYLKTGESNYEDRLKHYCKFEDLLIPQIKNGGKLSNKYLKIKEGKLILKNMHSMDQVILLDEKGKSFSSIDFSNLLNQKLLDSTKRLVFVIGGAFGFSEEVYKRADLKLSFSKMTFSHQMIRLIFKEQLYRAFTILKGEKYHHE
;
A
#
# COMPACT_ATOMS: atom_id res chain seq x y z
N MET A 1 -29.54 3.37 4.24
CA MET A 1 -29.27 4.56 5.07
C MET A 1 -28.26 4.26 6.20
N ILE A 2 -28.42 3.21 6.97
CA ILE A 2 -27.49 2.80 8.06
C ILE A 2 -26.09 2.49 7.56
N PHE A 3 -25.93 1.84 6.41
CA PHE A 3 -24.64 1.48 5.81
C PHE A 3 -23.80 2.70 5.37
N ILE A 4 -24.46 3.75 4.87
CA ILE A 4 -23.78 5.01 4.44
C ILE A 4 -23.32 5.82 5.66
N VAL A 5 -24.08 5.80 6.75
CA VAL A 5 -23.71 6.44 8.02
C VAL A 5 -22.53 5.69 8.66
N PHE A 6 -22.52 4.35 8.60
CA PHE A 6 -21.44 3.52 9.09
C PHE A 6 -20.13 3.77 8.34
N LEU A 7 -20.16 3.89 7.01
CA LEU A 7 -19.00 4.26 6.18
C LEU A 7 -18.47 5.68 6.48
N LYS A 8 -19.35 6.64 6.81
CA LYS A 8 -18.95 7.99 7.21
C LYS A 8 -18.23 8.03 8.55
N ILE A 9 -18.65 7.20 9.50
CA ILE A 9 -18.01 7.06 10.83
C ILE A 9 -16.66 6.34 10.71
N ILE A 10 -16.57 5.31 9.85
CA ILE A 10 -15.34 4.53 9.61
C ILE A 10 -14.24 5.39 8.94
N LYS A 11 -14.58 6.40 8.14
CA LYS A 11 -13.60 7.37 7.57
C LYS A 11 -12.68 7.99 8.64
N ILE A 12 -13.14 8.06 9.88
CA ILE A 12 -12.41 8.70 11.00
C ILE A 12 -11.51 7.68 11.72
N ILE A 13 -11.73 6.39 11.57
CA ILE A 13 -11.14 5.36 12.44
C ILE A 13 -9.95 4.64 11.80
N MET A 14 -10.00 4.32 10.50
CA MET A 14 -8.91 3.59 9.85
C MET A 14 -7.95 4.53 9.12
N LYS A 15 -6.66 4.45 9.49
CA LYS A 15 -5.57 5.11 8.77
C LYS A 15 -4.92 4.12 7.81
N ILE A 16 -4.76 4.53 6.56
CA ILE A 16 -4.01 3.77 5.56
C ILE A 16 -2.66 4.45 5.36
N LYS A 17 -1.59 3.69 5.58
CA LYS A 17 -0.23 4.14 5.39
C LYS A 17 0.44 3.33 4.27
N LEU A 18 1.03 4.02 3.32
CA LEU A 18 1.89 3.41 2.30
C LEU A 18 3.35 3.71 2.65
N ILE A 19 4.16 2.67 2.85
CA ILE A 19 5.61 2.79 3.04
C ILE A 19 6.30 2.40 1.73
N VAL A 20 7.13 3.29 1.19
CA VAL A 20 7.85 3.07 -0.06
C VAL A 20 9.34 3.36 0.09
N VAL A 21 10.20 2.64 -0.63
CA VAL A 21 11.66 2.83 -0.62
C VAL A 21 12.10 3.62 -1.84
N GLY A 22 12.81 4.73 -1.63
CA GLY A 22 13.31 5.61 -2.69
C GLY A 22 12.23 6.53 -3.29
N LYS A 23 12.67 7.57 -3.97
CA LYS A 23 11.78 8.58 -4.57
C LYS A 23 11.22 8.10 -5.91
N THR A 24 10.02 8.56 -6.27
CA THR A 24 9.53 8.53 -7.64
C THR A 24 10.23 9.66 -8.42
N ASN A 25 10.94 9.34 -9.49
CA ASN A 25 11.70 10.32 -10.27
C ASN A 25 10.93 10.81 -11.50
N ALA A 26 10.21 9.92 -12.18
CA ALA A 26 9.45 10.24 -13.37
C ALA A 26 8.31 11.22 -13.06
N SER A 27 8.28 12.37 -13.74
CA SER A 27 7.30 13.45 -13.51
C SER A 27 5.87 13.00 -13.72
N TYR A 28 5.60 12.22 -14.78
CA TYR A 28 4.27 11.71 -15.08
C TYR A 28 3.74 10.76 -13.99
N LEU A 29 4.62 9.98 -13.36
CA LEU A 29 4.23 9.12 -12.22
C LEU A 29 3.91 9.97 -10.99
N LYS A 30 4.72 10.99 -10.68
CA LYS A 30 4.44 11.92 -9.56
C LYS A 30 3.10 12.60 -9.72
N THR A 31 2.79 13.09 -10.93
CA THR A 31 1.51 13.73 -11.23
C THR A 31 0.35 12.74 -11.05
N GLY A 32 0.50 11.51 -11.55
CA GLY A 32 -0.48 10.45 -11.37
C GLY A 32 -0.69 10.06 -9.91
N GLU A 33 0.40 9.88 -9.16
CA GLU A 33 0.36 9.57 -7.73
C GLU A 33 -0.38 10.66 -6.94
N SER A 34 -0.02 11.94 -7.15
CA SER A 34 -0.67 13.09 -6.49
C SER A 34 -2.17 13.16 -6.79
N ASN A 35 -2.56 12.89 -8.05
CA ASN A 35 -3.97 12.89 -8.45
C ASN A 35 -4.79 11.86 -7.63
N TYR A 36 -4.27 10.63 -7.47
CA TYR A 36 -4.97 9.62 -6.68
C TYR A 36 -4.88 9.87 -5.18
N GLU A 37 -3.79 10.45 -4.66
CA GLU A 37 -3.71 10.89 -3.26
C GLU A 37 -4.79 11.92 -2.92
N ASP A 38 -5.00 12.92 -3.79
CA ASP A 38 -6.04 13.94 -3.60
C ASP A 38 -7.44 13.31 -3.59
N ARG A 39 -7.69 12.35 -4.48
CA ARG A 39 -8.95 11.59 -4.48
C ARG A 39 -9.13 10.75 -3.21
N LEU A 40 -8.08 10.06 -2.75
CA LEU A 40 -8.10 9.21 -1.56
C LEU A 40 -8.43 9.98 -0.27
N LYS A 41 -8.08 11.27 -0.18
CA LYS A 41 -8.43 12.13 0.96
C LYS A 41 -9.95 12.20 1.24
N HIS A 42 -10.77 11.96 0.22
CA HIS A 42 -12.23 11.93 0.37
C HIS A 42 -12.75 10.61 0.98
N TYR A 43 -11.91 9.56 1.04
CA TYR A 43 -12.31 8.20 1.46
C TYR A 43 -11.67 7.76 2.76
N CYS A 44 -10.40 8.07 2.97
CA CYS A 44 -9.65 7.61 4.14
C CYS A 44 -8.59 8.63 4.58
N LYS A 45 -8.03 8.43 5.77
CA LYS A 45 -6.81 9.13 6.19
C LYS A 45 -5.61 8.41 5.56
N PHE A 46 -5.21 8.86 4.36
CA PHE A 46 -4.07 8.31 3.63
C PHE A 46 -2.77 9.04 4.01
N GLU A 47 -1.70 8.27 4.24
CA GLU A 47 -0.35 8.77 4.51
C GLU A 47 0.64 8.01 3.64
N ASP A 48 1.44 8.73 2.86
CA ASP A 48 2.57 8.20 2.12
C ASP A 48 3.87 8.46 2.89
N LEU A 49 4.64 7.42 3.18
CA LEU A 49 5.91 7.49 3.88
C LEU A 49 7.05 7.03 3.00
N LEU A 50 7.94 7.95 2.67
CA LEU A 50 9.13 7.68 1.90
C LEU A 50 10.30 7.25 2.81
N ILE A 51 10.79 6.04 2.62
CA ILE A 51 12.08 5.57 3.16
C ILE A 51 13.18 6.01 2.18
N PRO A 52 14.17 6.79 2.61
CA PRO A 52 15.25 7.21 1.72
C PRO A 52 16.07 6.01 1.26
N GLN A 53 16.56 6.08 0.01
CA GLN A 53 17.49 5.07 -0.50
C GLN A 53 18.77 5.04 0.34
N ILE A 54 19.31 3.85 0.54
CA ILE A 54 20.57 3.66 1.25
C ILE A 54 21.71 4.29 0.42
N LYS A 55 22.44 5.24 1.02
CA LYS A 55 23.61 5.86 0.40
C LYS A 55 24.62 4.78 0.01
N ASN A 56 25.17 4.87 -1.20
CA ASN A 56 26.10 3.89 -1.76
C ASN A 56 25.53 2.46 -1.84
N GLY A 57 24.20 2.31 -1.88
CA GLY A 57 23.53 1.01 -1.95
C GLY A 57 23.99 0.12 -3.11
N GLY A 58 24.36 0.72 -4.26
CA GLY A 58 24.91 -0.02 -5.40
C GLY A 58 26.26 -0.72 -5.16
N LYS A 59 26.96 -0.39 -4.08
CA LYS A 59 28.20 -1.06 -3.64
C LYS A 59 27.96 -2.18 -2.63
N LEU A 60 26.72 -2.34 -2.16
CA LEU A 60 26.32 -3.36 -1.19
C LEU A 60 25.80 -4.59 -1.90
N SER A 61 25.98 -5.76 -1.27
CA SER A 61 25.27 -6.95 -1.75
C SER A 61 23.75 -6.76 -1.63
N ASN A 62 22.98 -7.37 -2.55
CA ASN A 62 21.49 -7.30 -2.53
C ASN A 62 20.93 -7.75 -1.17
N LYS A 63 21.54 -8.76 -0.55
CA LYS A 63 21.15 -9.25 0.78
C LYS A 63 21.31 -8.15 1.85
N TYR A 64 22.47 -7.50 1.86
CA TYR A 64 22.76 -6.46 2.86
C TYR A 64 21.91 -5.20 2.66
N LEU A 65 21.64 -4.84 1.40
CA LEU A 65 20.74 -3.73 1.07
C LEU A 65 19.33 -4.00 1.58
N LYS A 66 18.77 -5.19 1.32
CA LYS A 66 17.44 -5.59 1.84
C LYS A 66 17.37 -5.52 3.36
N ILE A 67 18.42 -5.95 4.06
CA ILE A 67 18.46 -5.88 5.53
C ILE A 67 18.42 -4.43 6.01
N LYS A 68 19.20 -3.54 5.40
CA LYS A 68 19.21 -2.11 5.77
C LYS A 68 17.88 -1.43 5.51
N GLU A 69 17.31 -1.64 4.31
CA GLU A 69 15.99 -1.13 3.97
C GLU A 69 14.92 -1.70 4.90
N GLY A 70 14.97 -3.01 5.17
CA GLY A 70 14.06 -3.70 6.08
C GLY A 70 14.05 -3.11 7.48
N LYS A 71 15.22 -2.79 8.06
CA LYS A 71 15.31 -2.11 9.36
C LYS A 71 14.60 -0.76 9.37
N LEU A 72 14.75 0.02 8.30
CA LEU A 72 14.06 1.32 8.17
C LEU A 72 12.55 1.14 8.00
N ILE A 73 12.12 0.15 7.23
CA ILE A 73 10.69 -0.19 7.07
C ILE A 73 10.08 -0.57 8.42
N LEU A 74 10.69 -1.53 9.13
CA LEU A 74 10.21 -2.02 10.43
C LEU A 74 10.15 -0.93 11.49
N LYS A 75 11.12 -0.01 11.53
CA LYS A 75 11.12 1.13 12.45
C LYS A 75 9.89 2.03 12.30
N ASN A 76 9.25 2.02 11.15
CA ASN A 76 8.08 2.85 10.83
C ASN A 76 6.74 2.12 10.98
N MET A 77 6.76 0.90 11.54
CA MET A 77 5.60 0.10 11.89
C MET A 77 5.39 0.05 13.40
N HIS A 78 4.15 -0.11 13.82
CA HIS A 78 3.80 -0.41 15.22
C HIS A 78 3.36 -1.87 15.34
N SER A 79 3.42 -2.41 16.54
CA SER A 79 3.02 -3.81 16.82
C SER A 79 1.57 -4.10 16.43
N MET A 80 0.67 -3.10 16.60
CA MET A 80 -0.77 -3.22 16.29
C MET A 80 -1.13 -2.96 14.83
N ASP A 81 -0.16 -2.69 13.95
CA ASP A 81 -0.45 -2.49 12.52
C ASP A 81 -0.83 -3.81 11.85
N GLN A 82 -1.81 -3.74 10.97
CA GLN A 82 -2.04 -4.77 9.96
C GLN A 82 -1.16 -4.45 8.74
N VAL A 83 -0.21 -5.34 8.45
CA VAL A 83 0.83 -5.11 7.44
C VAL A 83 0.61 -5.98 6.21
N ILE A 84 0.49 -5.34 5.05
CA ILE A 84 0.36 -5.98 3.74
C ILE A 84 1.55 -5.60 2.87
N LEU A 85 2.33 -6.58 2.46
CA LEU A 85 3.41 -6.38 1.50
C LEU A 85 2.88 -6.48 0.08
N LEU A 86 3.24 -5.54 -0.78
CA LEU A 86 3.05 -5.67 -2.22
C LEU A 86 4.23 -6.47 -2.79
N ASP A 87 3.96 -7.68 -3.18
CA ASP A 87 4.96 -8.65 -3.63
C ASP A 87 4.40 -9.48 -4.79
N GLU A 88 5.15 -9.65 -5.87
CA GLU A 88 4.71 -10.44 -7.05
C GLU A 88 4.36 -11.90 -6.71
N LYS A 89 4.98 -12.44 -5.65
CA LYS A 89 4.73 -13.79 -5.13
C LYS A 89 3.60 -13.85 -4.10
N GLY A 90 2.90 -12.74 -3.90
CA GLY A 90 1.73 -12.65 -3.02
C GLY A 90 0.49 -13.29 -3.63
N LYS A 91 -0.59 -13.33 -2.83
CA LYS A 91 -1.91 -13.73 -3.31
C LYS A 91 -2.43 -12.71 -4.30
N SER A 92 -2.89 -13.18 -5.46
CA SER A 92 -3.55 -12.32 -6.46
C SER A 92 -5.00 -12.03 -6.05
N PHE A 93 -5.42 -10.80 -6.29
CA PHE A 93 -6.78 -10.32 -6.03
C PHE A 93 -7.35 -9.66 -7.29
N SER A 94 -8.64 -9.85 -7.51
CA SER A 94 -9.40 -8.95 -8.39
C SER A 94 -9.63 -7.60 -7.68
N SER A 95 -10.06 -6.57 -8.40
CA SER A 95 -10.42 -5.28 -7.79
C SER A 95 -11.56 -5.44 -6.77
N ILE A 96 -12.49 -6.36 -7.02
CA ILE A 96 -13.59 -6.69 -6.11
C ILE A 96 -13.07 -7.40 -4.86
N ASP A 97 -12.19 -8.40 -5.00
CA ASP A 97 -11.59 -9.09 -3.85
C ASP A 97 -10.78 -8.13 -2.99
N PHE A 98 -10.04 -7.19 -3.61
CA PHE A 98 -9.29 -6.18 -2.88
C PHE A 98 -10.23 -5.22 -2.13
N SER A 99 -11.34 -4.82 -2.74
CA SER A 99 -12.38 -4.03 -2.08
C SER A 99 -12.99 -4.78 -0.88
N ASN A 100 -13.28 -6.08 -1.03
CA ASN A 100 -13.78 -6.93 0.06
C ASN A 100 -12.76 -7.07 1.20
N LEU A 101 -11.47 -7.21 0.89
CA LEU A 101 -10.39 -7.20 1.88
C LEU A 101 -10.39 -5.90 2.69
N LEU A 102 -10.49 -4.75 2.03
CA LEU A 102 -10.57 -3.46 2.72
C LEU A 102 -11.83 -3.36 3.59
N ASN A 103 -12.97 -3.80 3.08
CA ASN A 103 -14.22 -3.82 3.85
C ASN A 103 -14.09 -4.67 5.12
N GLN A 104 -13.49 -5.86 5.00
CA GLN A 104 -13.22 -6.72 6.16
C GLN A 104 -12.36 -6.02 7.20
N LYS A 105 -11.26 -5.35 6.78
CA LYS A 105 -10.40 -4.59 7.69
C LYS A 105 -11.12 -3.42 8.37
N LEU A 106 -12.07 -2.80 7.68
CA LEU A 106 -12.93 -1.77 8.25
C LEU A 106 -13.88 -2.36 9.32
N LEU A 107 -14.51 -3.51 9.02
CA LEU A 107 -15.40 -4.22 9.95
C LEU A 107 -14.66 -4.73 11.19
N ASP A 108 -13.43 -5.22 11.02
CA ASP A 108 -12.54 -5.66 12.11
C ASP A 108 -12.02 -4.50 12.99
N SER A 109 -12.46 -3.27 12.73
CA SER A 109 -12.03 -2.07 13.45
C SER A 109 -10.51 -1.86 13.41
N THR A 110 -9.86 -2.24 12.31
CA THR A 110 -8.43 -2.05 12.10
C THR A 110 -8.08 -0.54 12.16
N LYS A 111 -7.32 -0.15 13.16
CA LYS A 111 -6.96 1.27 13.37
C LYS A 111 -5.98 1.78 12.32
N ARG A 112 -5.00 0.94 11.95
CA ARG A 112 -3.99 1.30 10.96
C ARG A 112 -3.66 0.11 10.05
N LEU A 113 -3.88 0.29 8.75
CA LEU A 113 -3.52 -0.64 7.69
C LEU A 113 -2.29 -0.10 6.97
N VAL A 114 -1.21 -0.87 6.97
CA VAL A 114 0.08 -0.46 6.40
C VAL A 114 0.37 -1.31 5.18
N PHE A 115 0.46 -0.67 4.02
CA PHE A 115 0.96 -1.27 2.80
C PHE A 115 2.44 -0.93 2.62
N VAL A 116 3.21 -1.86 2.09
CA VAL A 116 4.64 -1.68 1.89
C VAL A 116 5.04 -2.07 0.47
N ILE A 117 5.74 -1.16 -0.19
CA ILE A 117 6.42 -1.40 -1.47
C ILE A 117 7.92 -1.39 -1.19
N GLY A 118 8.59 -2.52 -1.40
CA GLY A 118 10.03 -2.66 -1.22
C GLY A 118 10.85 -1.93 -2.27
N GLY A 119 12.16 -1.95 -2.08
CA GLY A 119 13.12 -1.51 -3.10
C GLY A 119 13.26 -2.53 -4.25
N ALA A 120 14.24 -2.29 -5.12
CA ALA A 120 14.45 -3.07 -6.36
C ALA A 120 14.70 -4.57 -6.13
N PHE A 121 15.13 -4.97 -4.95
CA PHE A 121 15.48 -6.36 -4.63
C PHE A 121 14.46 -7.06 -3.70
N GLY A 122 13.31 -6.41 -3.44
CA GLY A 122 12.27 -6.95 -2.55
C GLY A 122 12.58 -6.74 -1.06
N PHE A 123 12.10 -7.62 -0.20
CA PHE A 123 12.12 -7.47 1.26
C PHE A 123 13.15 -8.36 1.96
N SER A 124 13.53 -7.97 3.17
CA SER A 124 14.28 -8.85 4.08
C SER A 124 13.37 -9.88 4.73
N GLU A 125 13.96 -10.96 5.29
CA GLU A 125 13.21 -12.01 5.98
C GLU A 125 12.42 -11.47 7.17
N GLU A 126 12.97 -10.49 7.90
CA GLU A 126 12.30 -9.88 9.05
C GLU A 126 11.04 -9.10 8.63
N VAL A 127 11.09 -8.43 7.48
CA VAL A 127 9.91 -7.74 6.92
C VAL A 127 8.86 -8.77 6.50
N TYR A 128 9.28 -9.87 5.86
CA TYR A 128 8.36 -10.97 5.53
C TYR A 128 7.71 -11.59 6.77
N LYS A 129 8.47 -11.81 7.85
CA LYS A 129 7.95 -12.35 9.12
C LYS A 129 6.97 -11.41 9.81
N ARG A 130 7.14 -10.09 9.62
CA ARG A 130 6.24 -9.07 10.20
C ARG A 130 4.92 -8.95 9.44
N ALA A 131 4.87 -9.37 8.19
CA ALA A 131 3.71 -9.19 7.32
C ALA A 131 2.55 -10.12 7.70
N ASP A 132 1.34 -9.57 7.73
CA ASP A 132 0.10 -10.34 7.91
C ASP A 132 -0.40 -10.91 6.57
N LEU A 133 -0.07 -10.25 5.45
CA LEU A 133 -0.46 -10.67 4.11
C LEU A 133 0.58 -10.23 3.08
N LYS A 134 0.75 -11.03 2.02
CA LYS A 134 1.42 -10.65 0.78
C LYS A 134 0.38 -10.57 -0.33
N LEU A 135 0.32 -9.43 -1.01
CA LEU A 135 -0.65 -9.14 -2.06
C LEU A 135 0.09 -8.89 -3.37
N SER A 136 -0.37 -9.52 -4.44
CA SER A 136 0.12 -9.32 -5.79
C SER A 136 -0.95 -8.70 -6.67
N PHE A 137 -0.62 -7.60 -7.36
CA PHE A 137 -1.49 -7.02 -8.39
C PHE A 137 -1.33 -7.68 -9.76
N SER A 138 -0.23 -8.40 -9.97
CA SER A 138 0.04 -9.09 -11.24
C SER A 138 1.15 -10.12 -11.04
N LYS A 139 1.13 -11.17 -11.87
CA LYS A 139 2.28 -12.08 -12.03
C LYS A 139 3.42 -11.43 -12.83
N MET A 140 3.17 -10.29 -13.47
CA MET A 140 4.20 -9.50 -14.15
C MET A 140 4.86 -8.55 -13.16
N THR A 141 6.18 -8.40 -13.28
CA THR A 141 6.95 -7.48 -12.43
C THR A 141 6.75 -6.04 -12.90
N PHE A 142 6.39 -5.15 -11.99
CA PHE A 142 6.38 -3.71 -12.21
C PHE A 142 7.63 -3.06 -11.64
N SER A 143 8.05 -1.93 -12.22
CA SER A 143 9.05 -1.09 -11.57
C SER A 143 8.51 -0.60 -10.21
N HIS A 144 9.41 -0.42 -9.23
CA HIS A 144 9.05 0.08 -7.90
C HIS A 144 8.42 1.47 -7.89
N GLN A 145 8.54 2.25 -8.97
CA GLN A 145 7.86 3.53 -9.13
C GLN A 145 6.45 3.36 -9.73
N MET A 146 6.32 2.52 -10.77
CA MET A 146 5.01 2.29 -11.43
C MET A 146 4.00 1.64 -10.47
N ILE A 147 4.44 0.66 -9.67
CA ILE A 147 3.55 -0.05 -8.76
C ILE A 147 2.92 0.88 -7.69
N ARG A 148 3.55 2.01 -7.35
CA ARG A 148 2.98 3.02 -6.44
C ARG A 148 1.74 3.66 -7.02
N LEU A 149 1.81 4.09 -8.29
CA LEU A 149 0.68 4.66 -8.99
C LEU A 149 -0.46 3.64 -9.13
N ILE A 150 -0.13 2.41 -9.54
CA ILE A 150 -1.11 1.32 -9.67
C ILE A 150 -1.77 1.04 -8.31
N PHE A 151 -1.00 0.98 -7.23
CA PHE A 151 -1.54 0.77 -5.89
C PHE A 151 -2.53 1.87 -5.49
N LYS A 152 -2.15 3.14 -5.69
CA LYS A 152 -3.01 4.29 -5.32
C LYS A 152 -4.31 4.30 -6.15
N GLU A 153 -4.22 3.97 -7.43
CA GLU A 153 -5.38 3.80 -8.30
C GLU A 153 -6.28 2.67 -7.81
N GLN A 154 -5.73 1.48 -7.55
CA GLN A 154 -6.51 0.33 -7.09
C GLN A 154 -7.10 0.54 -5.70
N LEU A 155 -6.41 1.26 -4.82
CA LEU A 155 -6.95 1.65 -3.51
C LEU A 155 -8.15 2.60 -3.66
N TYR A 156 -8.03 3.59 -4.54
CA TYR A 156 -9.13 4.48 -4.88
C TYR A 156 -10.32 3.71 -5.47
N ARG A 157 -10.07 2.84 -6.46
CA ARG A 157 -11.09 1.97 -7.09
C ARG A 157 -11.79 1.10 -6.06
N ALA A 158 -11.07 0.51 -5.13
CA ALA A 158 -11.66 -0.31 -4.08
C ALA A 158 -12.63 0.49 -3.19
N PHE A 159 -12.30 1.74 -2.85
CA PHE A 159 -13.23 2.61 -2.11
C PHE A 159 -14.45 3.01 -2.94
N THR A 160 -14.30 3.27 -4.26
CA THR A 160 -15.45 3.57 -5.12
C THR A 160 -16.40 2.37 -5.25
N ILE A 161 -15.85 1.13 -5.34
CA ILE A 161 -16.66 -0.10 -5.30
C ILE A 161 -17.44 -0.18 -3.99
N LEU A 162 -16.79 0.01 -2.84
CA LEU A 162 -17.44 -0.04 -1.53
C LEU A 162 -18.58 0.98 -1.37
N LYS A 163 -18.49 2.09 -2.09
CA LYS A 163 -19.52 3.13 -2.08
C LYS A 163 -20.57 2.99 -3.19
N GLY A 164 -20.43 2.02 -4.09
CA GLY A 164 -21.30 1.86 -5.24
C GLY A 164 -21.21 3.00 -6.26
N GLU A 165 -20.03 3.64 -6.38
CA GLU A 165 -19.80 4.74 -7.31
C GLU A 165 -19.45 4.22 -8.72
N LYS A 166 -19.78 5.02 -9.76
CA LYS A 166 -19.61 4.66 -11.20
C LYS A 166 -18.16 4.74 -11.69
N TYR A 167 -17.18 4.34 -10.91
CA TYR A 167 -15.79 4.32 -11.36
C TYR A 167 -15.34 2.93 -11.83
N HIS A 168 -15.94 1.88 -11.28
CA HIS A 168 -15.72 0.49 -11.67
C HIS A 168 -16.90 0.03 -12.53
N HIS A 169 -16.60 -0.51 -13.69
CA HIS A 169 -17.56 -1.13 -14.60
C HIS A 169 -17.20 -2.61 -14.72
N GLU A 170 -18.16 -3.48 -14.48
CA GLU A 170 -18.11 -4.92 -14.78
C GLU A 170 -18.56 -5.15 -16.22
#